data_23dca12f58929b4f87c07a184111ba4b
#
_entry.id   23dca12f58929b4f87c07a184111ba4b
#
_cell.length_a   1.000
_cell.length_b   1.000
_cell.length_c   1.000
_cell.angle_alpha   90.00
_cell.angle_beta   90.00
_cell.angle_gamma   90.00
#
_symmetry.space_group_name_H-M   'P 1'
#
loop_
_entity.id
_entity.type
_entity.pdbx_description
1 polymer ?
#
loop_
_entity_poly.entity_id
_entity_poly.type
_entity_poly.pdbx_seq_one_letter_code
_entity_poly.pdbx_strand_id
1 'polypeptide(L)'
;MSDRHITRRIRGIDTADGAGVKLKRIIGQPGLDMLDPFLLLDEFRSDDAGDYIAGFPEHPHRGFETVTYMLAGHMQHRDNHGNSGDLSPGSVQWMTAGRGILHSEMPQQENGLMWGFQLWVNLPAKDKMIAPRYQDISPERIPLVRPSEGVEVRVIAGELGGKSGRRRRHRADLSGYQFAARCHAGIGSAGRASRFRLCVRG
;
A
#
# COMPACT_ATOMS: atom_id res chain seq x y z
N MET A 1 -12.34 27.53 -2.43
CA MET A 1 -11.52 26.35 -2.10
C MET A 1 -10.07 26.79 -2.21
N SER A 2 -9.27 26.63 -1.16
CA SER A 2 -7.84 27.01 -1.25
C SER A 2 -7.13 26.00 -2.14
N ASP A 3 -6.39 26.50 -3.13
CA ASP A 3 -5.54 25.69 -3.98
C ASP A 3 -4.48 24.98 -3.12
N ARG A 4 -4.25 23.70 -3.42
CA ARG A 4 -3.25 22.90 -2.74
C ARG A 4 -1.96 22.93 -3.52
N HIS A 5 -0.90 23.32 -2.85
CA HIS A 5 0.43 23.32 -3.41
C HIS A 5 1.22 22.10 -2.95
N ILE A 6 2.12 21.60 -3.81
CA ILE A 6 3.09 20.57 -3.44
C ILE A 6 4.09 21.23 -2.50
N THR A 7 4.09 20.83 -1.23
CA THR A 7 5.03 21.36 -0.22
C THR A 7 6.37 20.64 -0.23
N ARG A 8 6.38 19.35 -0.67
CA ARG A 8 7.60 18.54 -0.70
C ARG A 8 7.51 17.47 -1.79
N ARG A 9 8.62 17.22 -2.47
CA ARG A 9 8.82 16.08 -3.37
C ARG A 9 9.90 15.19 -2.80
N ILE A 10 9.62 13.90 -2.72
CA ILE A 10 10.54 12.88 -2.22
C ILE A 10 10.81 11.88 -3.34
N ARG A 11 12.08 11.56 -3.55
CA ARG A 11 12.49 10.44 -4.40
C ARG A 11 12.76 9.24 -3.50
N GLY A 12 12.27 8.06 -3.92
CA GLY A 12 12.64 6.82 -3.27
C GLY A 12 14.13 6.54 -3.45
N ILE A 13 14.73 5.90 -2.47
CA ILE A 13 16.10 5.39 -2.50
C ILE A 13 16.09 3.88 -2.74
N ASP A 14 17.07 3.41 -3.50
CA ASP A 14 17.21 1.98 -3.76
C ASP A 14 17.67 1.28 -2.47
N THR A 15 17.02 0.15 -2.17
CA THR A 15 17.30 -0.69 -1.00
C THR A 15 16.91 -2.14 -1.30
N ALA A 16 17.08 -3.02 -0.33
CA ALA A 16 16.59 -4.40 -0.38
C ALA A 16 15.97 -4.77 0.96
N ASP A 17 14.98 -5.67 0.94
CA ASP A 17 14.34 -6.21 2.13
C ASP A 17 13.94 -7.69 1.89
N GLY A 18 13.36 -8.35 2.90
CA GLY A 18 13.05 -9.77 2.80
C GLY A 18 14.30 -10.61 2.55
N ALA A 19 14.24 -11.56 1.63
CA ALA A 19 15.38 -12.39 1.23
C ALA A 19 16.22 -11.75 0.10
N GLY A 20 16.27 -10.43 0.02
CA GLY A 20 17.04 -9.68 -0.97
C GLY A 20 16.20 -9.08 -2.10
N VAL A 21 14.90 -8.94 -1.91
CA VAL A 21 14.01 -8.26 -2.88
C VAL A 21 14.45 -6.81 -3.03
N LYS A 22 14.75 -6.40 -4.26
CA LYS A 22 15.10 -5.01 -4.56
C LYS A 22 13.88 -4.11 -4.49
N LEU A 23 14.01 -3.02 -3.74
CA LEU A 23 12.96 -2.07 -3.42
C LEU A 23 13.41 -0.64 -3.68
N LYS A 24 12.44 0.23 -3.86
CA LYS A 24 12.63 1.67 -3.78
C LYS A 24 11.85 2.22 -2.59
N ARG A 25 12.54 2.57 -1.50
CA ARG A 25 11.94 3.08 -0.27
C ARG A 25 11.64 4.57 -0.37
N ILE A 26 10.37 4.94 -0.20
CA ILE A 26 9.87 6.30 -0.34
C ILE A 26 9.62 6.94 1.03
N ILE A 27 8.96 6.22 1.95
CA ILE A 27 8.80 6.59 3.37
C ILE A 27 9.60 5.58 4.21
N GLY A 28 10.22 6.00 5.27
CA GLY A 28 11.13 5.19 6.08
C GLY A 28 12.59 5.33 5.64
N GLN A 29 12.97 6.49 5.11
CA GLN A 29 14.30 6.81 4.65
C GLN A 29 14.79 8.16 5.23
N PRO A 30 16.10 8.48 5.21
CA PRO A 30 16.61 9.73 5.79
C PRO A 30 15.94 11.00 5.25
N GLY A 31 15.47 11.00 3.99
CA GLY A 31 14.73 12.12 3.40
C GLY A 31 13.30 12.26 3.90
N LEU A 32 12.67 11.18 4.38
CA LEU A 32 11.33 11.12 4.94
C LEU A 32 11.24 9.90 5.84
N ASP A 33 11.63 10.05 7.10
CA ASP A 33 11.66 8.97 8.08
C ASP A 33 10.25 8.42 8.38
N MET A 34 9.29 9.31 8.59
CA MET A 34 7.89 8.94 8.83
C MET A 34 6.95 10.05 8.34
N LEU A 35 5.74 9.66 7.96
CA LEU A 35 4.64 10.59 7.65
C LEU A 35 3.37 10.10 8.35
N ASP A 36 3.20 10.43 9.63
CA ASP A 36 2.13 9.91 10.48
C ASP A 36 0.75 9.92 9.78
N PRO A 37 0.03 8.80 9.74
CA PRO A 37 0.29 7.50 10.36
C PRO A 37 1.10 6.52 9.47
N PHE A 38 1.72 6.96 8.38
CA PHE A 38 2.46 6.10 7.45
C PHE A 38 3.90 5.91 7.94
N LEU A 39 4.23 4.65 8.25
CA LEU A 39 5.54 4.27 8.78
C LEU A 39 6.53 3.94 7.66
N LEU A 40 6.05 3.36 6.58
CA LEU A 40 6.88 2.91 5.46
C LEU A 40 6.06 2.91 4.16
N LEU A 41 6.71 3.26 3.07
CA LEU A 41 6.21 3.02 1.71
C LEU A 41 7.36 2.54 0.84
N ASP A 42 7.23 1.33 0.32
CA ASP A 42 8.15 0.73 -0.63
C ASP A 42 7.46 0.46 -1.96
N GLU A 43 8.20 0.68 -3.04
CA GLU A 43 7.89 0.18 -4.38
C GLU A 43 8.82 -0.99 -4.68
N PHE A 44 8.28 -2.12 -5.09
CA PHE A 44 9.02 -3.21 -5.72
C PHE A 44 8.67 -3.22 -7.21
N ARG A 45 9.71 -3.13 -8.06
CA ARG A 45 9.53 -3.13 -9.52
C ARG A 45 10.77 -3.67 -10.20
N SER A 46 10.65 -4.85 -10.77
CA SER A 46 11.70 -5.44 -11.61
C SER A 46 11.08 -6.45 -12.59
N ASP A 47 11.66 -6.57 -13.76
CA ASP A 47 11.45 -7.65 -14.73
C ASP A 47 12.54 -8.73 -14.66
N ASP A 48 13.56 -8.54 -13.83
CA ASP A 48 14.56 -9.54 -13.49
C ASP A 48 14.11 -10.38 -12.29
N ALA A 49 13.87 -11.67 -12.52
CA ALA A 49 13.45 -12.59 -11.47
C ALA A 49 14.42 -12.64 -10.28
N GLY A 50 15.72 -12.48 -10.52
CA GLY A 50 16.74 -12.45 -9.46
C GLY A 50 16.55 -11.34 -8.45
N ASP A 51 15.81 -10.29 -8.81
CA ASP A 51 15.54 -9.14 -7.94
C ASP A 51 14.37 -9.37 -6.97
N TYR A 52 13.48 -10.36 -7.22
CA TYR A 52 12.27 -10.53 -6.43
C TYR A 52 11.93 -11.98 -6.06
N ILE A 53 12.47 -13.00 -6.77
CA ILE A 53 12.01 -14.39 -6.64
C ILE A 53 12.16 -14.96 -5.22
N ALA A 54 13.13 -14.49 -4.46
CA ALA A 54 13.36 -14.93 -3.08
C ALA A 54 12.25 -14.46 -2.13
N GLY A 55 11.48 -13.44 -2.50
CA GLY A 55 10.30 -12.96 -1.78
C GLY A 55 10.59 -12.49 -0.36
N PHE A 56 9.53 -12.52 0.42
CA PHE A 56 9.56 -12.20 1.85
C PHE A 56 9.19 -13.47 2.64
N PRO A 57 10.20 -14.29 3.03
CA PRO A 57 9.99 -15.46 3.88
C PRO A 57 9.30 -15.10 5.19
N GLU A 58 8.92 -16.09 5.99
CA GLU A 58 8.20 -15.88 7.23
C GLU A 58 8.88 -14.85 8.14
N HIS A 59 8.11 -13.80 8.48
CA HIS A 59 8.57 -12.68 9.31
C HIS A 59 7.41 -12.12 10.15
N PRO A 60 7.71 -11.46 11.30
CA PRO A 60 6.69 -10.96 12.21
C PRO A 60 6.28 -9.51 11.92
N HIS A 61 4.99 -9.21 12.19
CA HIS A 61 4.48 -7.84 12.31
C HIS A 61 3.66 -7.68 13.57
N ARG A 62 3.67 -6.47 14.18
CA ARG A 62 2.89 -6.15 15.37
C ARG A 62 2.60 -4.66 15.49
N GLY A 63 1.35 -4.32 15.83
CA GLY A 63 0.95 -2.95 16.20
C GLY A 63 0.72 -1.98 15.03
N PHE A 64 0.67 -2.47 13.80
CA PHE A 64 0.41 -1.69 12.60
C PHE A 64 -0.31 -2.53 11.54
N GLU A 65 -0.59 -1.94 10.41
CA GLU A 65 -1.21 -2.59 9.26
C GLU A 65 -0.28 -2.51 8.05
N THR A 66 -0.29 -3.53 7.21
CA THR A 66 0.35 -3.52 5.88
C THR A 66 -0.71 -3.48 4.78
N VAL A 67 -0.45 -2.72 3.74
CA VAL A 67 -1.30 -2.64 2.55
C VAL A 67 -0.42 -2.90 1.34
N THR A 68 -0.58 -4.07 0.74
CA THR A 68 0.13 -4.45 -0.49
C THR A 68 -0.82 -4.21 -1.68
N TYR A 69 -0.39 -3.45 -2.67
CA TYR A 69 -1.12 -3.18 -3.90
C TYR A 69 -0.31 -3.66 -5.10
N MET A 70 -0.84 -4.63 -5.83
CA MET A 70 -0.21 -5.18 -7.02
C MET A 70 -0.59 -4.39 -8.27
N LEU A 71 0.40 -4.08 -9.11
CA LEU A 71 0.21 -3.49 -10.44
C LEU A 71 0.52 -4.49 -11.55
N ALA A 72 1.51 -5.37 -11.33
CA ALA A 72 1.86 -6.46 -12.24
C ALA A 72 2.46 -7.61 -11.44
N GLY A 73 2.36 -8.81 -12.00
CA GLY A 73 2.84 -10.03 -11.36
C GLY A 73 1.84 -10.64 -10.38
N HIS A 74 2.25 -11.75 -9.77
CA HIS A 74 1.44 -12.53 -8.84
C HIS A 74 2.23 -12.83 -7.57
N MET A 75 1.59 -12.64 -6.41
CA MET A 75 2.17 -12.91 -5.10
C MET A 75 1.18 -13.72 -4.26
N GLN A 76 1.69 -14.65 -3.47
CA GLN A 76 0.90 -15.41 -2.50
C GLN A 76 1.35 -15.04 -1.09
N HIS A 77 0.41 -14.78 -0.22
CA HIS A 77 0.68 -14.66 1.21
C HIS A 77 0.21 -15.90 1.98
N ARG A 78 0.86 -16.19 3.08
CA ARG A 78 0.47 -17.21 4.06
C ARG A 78 0.81 -16.72 5.46
N ASP A 79 0.04 -17.16 6.46
CA ASP A 79 0.30 -16.82 7.86
C ASP A 79 0.30 -18.03 8.78
N ASN A 80 0.73 -17.81 10.02
CA ASN A 80 0.79 -18.83 11.07
C ASN A 80 -0.59 -19.20 11.66
N HIS A 81 -1.68 -18.62 11.19
CA HIS A 81 -3.05 -18.97 11.56
C HIS A 81 -3.75 -19.84 10.49
N GLY A 82 -3.02 -20.20 9.41
CA GLY A 82 -3.53 -21.00 8.30
C GLY A 82 -4.27 -20.22 7.24
N ASN A 83 -4.23 -18.89 7.27
CA ASN A 83 -4.76 -18.07 6.19
C ASN A 83 -3.77 -18.02 5.02
N SER A 84 -4.32 -17.99 3.81
CA SER A 84 -3.56 -17.76 2.58
C SER A 84 -4.42 -17.00 1.57
N GLY A 85 -3.78 -16.28 0.67
CA GLY A 85 -4.46 -15.59 -0.43
C GLY A 85 -3.49 -15.25 -1.54
N ASP A 86 -4.06 -15.09 -2.74
CA ASP A 86 -3.31 -14.75 -3.94
C ASP A 86 -3.60 -13.31 -4.35
N LEU A 87 -2.54 -12.59 -4.67
CA LEU A 87 -2.56 -11.21 -5.13
C LEU A 87 -2.26 -11.19 -6.63
N SER A 88 -3.23 -10.78 -7.42
CA SER A 88 -3.12 -10.56 -8.85
C SER A 88 -3.04 -9.06 -9.19
N PRO A 89 -2.70 -8.71 -10.43
CA PRO A 89 -2.66 -7.30 -10.84
C PRO A 89 -3.96 -6.55 -10.55
N GLY A 90 -3.84 -5.40 -9.90
CA GLY A 90 -4.95 -4.55 -9.47
C GLY A 90 -5.56 -4.91 -8.12
N SER A 91 -5.21 -6.03 -7.50
CA SER A 91 -5.69 -6.43 -6.18
C SER A 91 -4.95 -5.72 -5.04
N VAL A 92 -5.60 -5.69 -3.87
CA VAL A 92 -5.04 -5.16 -2.63
C VAL A 92 -5.18 -6.20 -1.54
N GLN A 93 -4.11 -6.44 -0.80
CA GLN A 93 -4.16 -7.09 0.50
C GLN A 93 -4.01 -6.05 1.60
N TRP A 94 -4.96 -6.03 2.52
CA TRP A 94 -4.87 -5.22 3.72
C TRP A 94 -4.81 -6.13 4.94
N MET A 95 -3.63 -6.25 5.54
CA MET A 95 -3.41 -7.03 6.75
C MET A 95 -3.33 -6.11 7.96
N THR A 96 -4.15 -6.37 8.97
CA THR A 96 -4.02 -5.80 10.29
C THR A 96 -3.19 -6.77 11.14
N ALA A 97 -1.95 -6.40 11.50
CA ALA A 97 -1.11 -7.25 12.34
C ALA A 97 -1.57 -7.26 13.80
N GLY A 98 -2.07 -6.12 14.31
CA GLY A 98 -2.62 -6.03 15.66
C GLY A 98 -1.65 -6.54 16.72
N ARG A 99 -2.10 -7.51 17.56
CA ARG A 99 -1.29 -8.10 18.63
C ARG A 99 -0.11 -8.95 18.16
N GLY A 100 -0.02 -9.26 16.88
CA GLY A 100 1.09 -9.97 16.26
C GLY A 100 0.63 -11.04 15.28
N ILE A 101 1.38 -11.20 14.20
CA ILE A 101 1.22 -12.20 13.18
C ILE A 101 2.58 -12.56 12.58
N LEU A 102 2.77 -13.82 12.22
CA LEU A 102 3.88 -14.29 11.38
C LEU A 102 3.30 -14.57 10.00
N HIS A 103 3.89 -13.99 8.95
CA HIS A 103 3.45 -14.23 7.59
C HIS A 103 4.61 -14.26 6.58
N SER A 104 4.32 -14.74 5.41
CA SER A 104 5.22 -14.70 4.25
C SER A 104 4.49 -14.17 3.04
N GLU A 105 5.23 -13.52 2.14
CA GLU A 105 4.75 -13.01 0.85
C GLU A 105 5.71 -13.51 -0.24
N MET A 106 5.24 -14.45 -1.06
CA MET A 106 6.09 -15.16 -2.02
C MET A 106 5.60 -14.95 -3.45
N PRO A 107 6.47 -14.54 -4.38
CA PRO A 107 6.15 -14.48 -5.80
C PRO A 107 5.64 -15.82 -6.32
N GLN A 108 4.64 -15.77 -7.19
CA GLN A 108 4.06 -16.94 -7.86
C GLN A 108 4.35 -16.94 -9.36
N GLN A 109 5.46 -16.34 -9.77
CA GLN A 109 5.93 -16.30 -11.15
C GLN A 109 7.44 -16.51 -11.18
N GLU A 110 7.94 -17.11 -12.23
CA GLU A 110 9.37 -17.39 -12.43
C GLU A 110 10.08 -16.29 -13.26
N ASN A 111 9.30 -15.47 -13.96
CA ASN A 111 9.80 -14.37 -14.81
C ASN A 111 8.74 -13.31 -15.05
N GLY A 112 9.11 -12.23 -15.73
CA GLY A 112 8.23 -11.13 -16.08
C GLY A 112 8.15 -10.05 -15.00
N LEU A 113 7.41 -9.00 -15.30
CA LEU A 113 7.35 -7.82 -14.42
C LEU A 113 6.62 -8.14 -13.11
N MET A 114 7.33 -7.98 -12.01
CA MET A 114 6.79 -7.86 -10.66
C MET A 114 6.74 -6.38 -10.30
N TRP A 115 5.55 -5.83 -10.03
CA TRP A 115 5.40 -4.43 -9.68
C TRP A 115 4.27 -4.21 -8.70
N GLY A 116 4.57 -3.55 -7.60
CA GLY A 116 3.61 -3.19 -6.59
C GLY A 116 4.17 -2.25 -5.54
N PHE A 117 3.34 -1.97 -4.55
CA PHE A 117 3.67 -1.12 -3.42
C PHE A 117 3.29 -1.81 -2.12
N GLN A 118 4.10 -1.61 -1.10
CA GLN A 118 3.74 -1.95 0.28
C GLN A 118 3.76 -0.69 1.14
N LEU A 119 2.62 -0.40 1.77
CA LEU A 119 2.45 0.71 2.70
C LEU A 119 2.24 0.16 4.11
N TRP A 120 2.98 0.68 5.09
CA TRP A 120 2.74 0.40 6.50
C TRP A 120 1.99 1.55 7.14
N VAL A 121 0.90 1.23 7.83
CA VAL A 121 0.01 2.21 8.48
C VAL A 121 -0.04 1.94 9.97
N ASN A 122 0.41 2.88 10.78
CA ASN A 122 0.40 2.74 12.23
C ASN A 122 -1.02 2.58 12.78
N LEU A 123 -1.18 1.73 13.79
CA LEU A 123 -2.40 1.65 14.57
C LEU A 123 -2.33 2.60 15.77
N PRO A 124 -3.44 3.27 16.12
CA PRO A 124 -3.49 4.02 17.37
C PRO A 124 -3.27 3.10 18.57
N ALA A 125 -2.74 3.64 19.66
CA ALA A 125 -2.33 2.85 20.84
C ALA A 125 -3.40 1.88 21.33
N LYS A 126 -4.68 2.32 21.36
CA LYS A 126 -5.82 1.50 21.80
C LYS A 126 -6.10 0.29 20.91
N ASP A 127 -5.67 0.33 19.64
CA ASP A 127 -5.96 -0.71 18.65
C ASP A 127 -4.74 -1.60 18.33
N LYS A 128 -3.57 -1.31 18.94
CA LYS A 128 -2.33 -2.08 18.68
C LYS A 128 -2.43 -3.55 19.07
N MET A 129 -3.31 -3.90 19.99
CA MET A 129 -3.46 -5.26 20.53
C MET A 129 -4.73 -5.98 20.06
N ILE A 130 -5.42 -5.47 19.04
CA ILE A 130 -6.56 -6.17 18.43
C ILE A 130 -6.13 -7.46 17.73
N ALA A 131 -7.08 -8.35 17.45
CA ALA A 131 -6.80 -9.58 16.74
C ALA A 131 -6.31 -9.31 15.29
N PRO A 132 -5.33 -10.07 14.81
CA PRO A 132 -4.93 -10.02 13.40
C PRO A 132 -6.10 -10.34 12.47
N ARG A 133 -6.06 -9.75 11.26
CA ARG A 133 -7.05 -10.03 10.22
C ARG A 133 -6.55 -9.62 8.85
N TYR A 134 -7.16 -10.20 7.81
CA TYR A 134 -6.94 -9.84 6.41
C TYR A 134 -8.20 -9.27 5.76
N GLN A 135 -7.98 -8.47 4.73
CA GLN A 135 -8.97 -8.05 3.76
C GLN A 135 -8.31 -8.16 2.38
N ASP A 136 -8.60 -9.25 1.67
CA ASP A 136 -8.20 -9.37 0.28
C ASP A 136 -9.27 -8.71 -0.60
N ILE A 137 -8.87 -7.75 -1.39
CA ILE A 137 -9.74 -6.90 -2.19
C ILE A 137 -9.37 -7.11 -3.65
N SER A 138 -10.26 -7.79 -4.38
CA SER A 138 -10.07 -8.00 -5.81
C SER A 138 -10.24 -6.69 -6.60
N PRO A 139 -9.66 -6.58 -7.79
CA PRO A 139 -9.66 -5.34 -8.59
C PRO A 139 -11.06 -4.77 -8.85
N GLU A 140 -12.07 -5.65 -9.01
CA GLU A 140 -13.47 -5.28 -9.31
C GLU A 140 -14.15 -4.60 -8.11
N ARG A 141 -13.64 -4.86 -6.90
CA ARG A 141 -14.15 -4.30 -5.65
C ARG A 141 -13.53 -2.95 -5.29
N ILE A 142 -12.54 -2.49 -6.06
CA ILE A 142 -11.89 -1.20 -5.86
C ILE A 142 -12.56 -0.17 -6.77
N PRO A 143 -13.26 0.83 -6.22
CA PRO A 143 -13.93 1.84 -7.02
C PRO A 143 -12.96 2.59 -7.93
N LEU A 144 -13.33 2.70 -9.21
CA LEU A 144 -12.63 3.50 -10.20
C LEU A 144 -13.36 4.83 -10.39
N VAL A 145 -12.64 5.94 -10.28
CA VAL A 145 -13.10 7.30 -10.52
C VAL A 145 -12.31 7.92 -11.66
N ARG A 146 -12.98 8.57 -12.59
CA ARG A 146 -12.36 9.34 -13.68
C ARG A 146 -12.69 10.82 -13.49
N PRO A 147 -11.87 11.56 -12.72
CA PRO A 147 -12.16 12.96 -12.37
C PRO A 147 -11.94 13.94 -13.53
N SER A 148 -11.16 13.57 -14.53
CA SER A 148 -10.96 14.31 -15.77
C SER A 148 -10.50 13.35 -16.88
N GLU A 149 -10.49 13.83 -18.12
CA GLU A 149 -9.98 13.05 -19.25
C GLU A 149 -8.54 12.59 -19.01
N GLY A 150 -8.25 11.33 -19.32
CA GLY A 150 -6.92 10.71 -19.15
C GLY A 150 -6.51 10.43 -17.70
N VAL A 151 -7.37 10.72 -16.71
CA VAL A 151 -7.06 10.46 -15.28
C VAL A 151 -7.96 9.37 -14.73
N GLU A 152 -7.35 8.27 -14.30
CA GLU A 152 -8.01 7.19 -13.58
C GLU A 152 -7.48 7.10 -12.15
N VAL A 153 -8.40 6.98 -11.18
CA VAL A 153 -8.08 6.86 -9.76
C VAL A 153 -8.80 5.65 -9.17
N ARG A 154 -8.05 4.67 -8.70
CA ARG A 154 -8.57 3.56 -7.90
C ARG A 154 -8.60 3.96 -6.44
N VAL A 155 -9.81 3.99 -5.85
CA VAL A 155 -10.01 4.45 -4.47
C VAL A 155 -9.91 3.25 -3.53
N ILE A 156 -8.69 2.94 -3.07
CA ILE A 156 -8.43 1.82 -2.15
C ILE A 156 -9.00 2.13 -0.76
N ALA A 157 -8.80 3.35 -0.28
CA ALA A 157 -9.35 3.84 0.98
C ALA A 157 -9.71 5.33 0.90
N GLY A 158 -10.63 5.78 1.73
CA GLY A 158 -11.12 7.17 1.71
C GLY A 158 -12.25 7.36 0.70
N GLU A 159 -12.44 8.61 0.26
CA GLU A 159 -13.54 8.99 -0.64
C GLU A 159 -13.03 9.94 -1.74
N LEU A 160 -13.50 9.73 -2.96
CA LEU A 160 -13.25 10.59 -4.10
C LEU A 160 -14.45 10.55 -5.05
N GLY A 161 -14.95 11.75 -5.46
CA GLY A 161 -16.04 11.85 -6.45
C GLY A 161 -17.32 11.10 -6.06
N GLY A 162 -17.68 11.09 -4.78
CA GLY A 162 -18.84 10.36 -4.25
C GLY A 162 -18.67 8.85 -4.18
N LYS A 163 -17.51 8.30 -4.59
CA LYS A 163 -17.18 6.89 -4.42
C LYS A 163 -16.25 6.71 -3.22
N SER A 164 -16.60 5.77 -2.37
CA SER A 164 -15.81 5.42 -1.18
C SER A 164 -15.07 4.12 -1.40
N GLY A 165 -13.77 4.12 -1.13
CA GLY A 165 -12.99 2.91 -0.95
C GLY A 165 -13.31 2.23 0.38
N ARG A 166 -12.50 1.23 0.74
CA ARG A 166 -12.72 0.44 1.96
C ARG A 166 -12.77 1.34 3.20
N ARG A 167 -13.82 1.21 4.01
CA ARG A 167 -13.89 1.81 5.35
C ARG A 167 -13.15 0.92 6.33
N ARG A 168 -12.29 1.50 7.16
CA ARG A 168 -11.76 0.80 8.34
C ARG A 168 -12.91 0.48 9.30
N ARG A 169 -12.93 -0.72 9.86
CA ARG A 169 -13.86 -1.07 10.95
C ARG A 169 -13.54 -0.35 12.27
N HIS A 170 -12.32 0.13 12.43
CA HIS A 170 -11.91 0.90 13.60
C HIS A 170 -11.85 2.38 13.25
N ARG A 171 -12.44 3.22 14.10
CA ARG A 171 -12.46 4.68 14.03
C ARG A 171 -11.08 5.29 14.37
N ALA A 172 -10.01 4.87 13.74
CA ALA A 172 -8.92 5.78 13.52
C ALA A 172 -9.39 6.69 12.38
N ASP A 173 -9.58 7.95 12.68
CA ASP A 173 -10.13 8.92 11.73
C ASP A 173 -9.12 9.17 10.60
N LEU A 174 -9.10 8.26 9.63
CA LEU A 174 -8.40 8.45 8.37
C LEU A 174 -9.33 9.07 7.31
N SER A 175 -10.35 9.79 7.72
CA SER A 175 -11.28 10.48 6.81
C SER A 175 -10.60 11.50 5.88
N GLY A 176 -9.29 11.64 5.97
CA GLY A 176 -8.47 12.49 5.12
C GLY A 176 -7.47 11.77 4.21
N TYR A 177 -7.29 10.45 4.31
CA TYR A 177 -6.27 9.74 3.55
C TYR A 177 -6.87 9.07 2.33
N GLN A 178 -6.36 9.44 1.17
CA GLN A 178 -6.68 8.83 -0.11
C GLN A 178 -5.44 8.10 -0.62
N PHE A 179 -5.54 6.80 -0.78
CA PHE A 179 -4.56 6.03 -1.53
C PHE A 179 -5.08 5.89 -2.96
N ALA A 180 -4.42 6.56 -3.88
CA ALA A 180 -4.78 6.56 -5.29
C ALA A 180 -3.58 6.13 -6.13
N ALA A 181 -3.73 5.05 -6.87
CA ALA A 181 -2.76 4.61 -7.86
C ALA A 181 -3.16 5.12 -9.25
N ARG A 182 -2.20 5.64 -9.98
CA ARG A 182 -2.28 6.36 -11.26
C ARG A 182 -2.91 7.75 -11.17
N CYS A 183 -2.07 8.74 -11.30
CA CYS A 183 -2.48 10.12 -11.51
C CYS A 183 -1.69 10.72 -12.68
N HIS A 184 -2.36 11.01 -13.78
CA HIS A 184 -1.92 12.04 -14.71
C HIS A 184 -2.65 13.31 -14.29
N ALA A 185 -1.91 14.32 -13.78
CA ALA A 185 -2.35 15.61 -13.30
C ALA A 185 -3.08 15.67 -11.93
N GLY A 186 -2.76 16.72 -11.15
CA GLY A 186 -3.16 16.88 -9.75
C GLY A 186 -4.61 17.29 -9.54
N ILE A 187 -5.23 16.72 -8.50
CA ILE A 187 -6.58 17.10 -8.04
C ILE A 187 -6.51 17.51 -6.57
N GLY A 188 -7.09 18.66 -6.25
CA GLY A 188 -7.22 19.18 -4.90
C GLY A 188 -8.41 18.63 -4.13
N SER A 189 -8.33 18.50 -2.82
CA SER A 189 -9.47 18.28 -1.93
C SER A 189 -9.27 18.94 -0.56
N ALA A 190 -10.35 19.35 0.10
CA ALA A 190 -10.33 20.14 1.32
C ALA A 190 -10.28 19.30 2.62
N GLY A 191 -9.65 19.84 3.67
CA GLY A 191 -9.62 19.33 5.06
C GLY A 191 -8.22 19.23 5.67
N ARG A 192 -8.11 19.49 6.97
CA ARG A 192 -6.87 19.35 7.76
C ARG A 192 -6.57 17.88 8.03
N ALA A 193 -5.85 17.22 7.16
CA ALA A 193 -5.22 15.93 7.41
C ALA A 193 -4.03 15.79 6.48
N SER A 194 -2.95 15.16 6.95
CA SER A 194 -1.82 14.80 6.09
C SER A 194 -2.34 13.89 4.99
N ARG A 195 -2.16 14.26 3.73
CA ARG A 195 -2.66 13.52 2.58
C ARG A 195 -1.49 13.09 1.73
N PHE A 196 -1.43 11.81 1.52
CA PHE A 196 -0.45 11.18 0.65
C PHE A 196 -1.13 10.82 -0.69
N ARG A 197 -0.47 11.17 -1.79
CA ARG A 197 -0.85 10.72 -3.12
C ARG A 197 0.34 10.01 -3.73
N LEU A 198 0.17 8.76 -4.08
CA LEU A 198 1.12 8.03 -4.89
C LEU A 198 0.76 8.25 -6.36
N CYS A 199 1.65 8.97 -7.08
CA CYS A 199 1.55 9.09 -8.53
C CYS A 199 2.52 8.08 -9.15
N VAL A 200 2.00 7.16 -9.93
CA VAL A 200 2.78 6.20 -10.70
C VAL A 200 2.69 6.59 -12.17
N ARG A 201 3.84 6.83 -12.80
CA ARG A 201 3.91 6.94 -14.26
C ARG A 201 4.16 5.54 -14.82
N GLY A 202 3.32 5.09 -15.71
CA GLY A 202 3.52 3.90 -16.52
C GLY A 202 4.60 4.11 -17.56
#